data_2ddca53d369db3bf25aca82aef9f587a
#
_entry.id   2ddca53d369db3bf25aca82aef9f587a
#
_cell.length_a   1.000
_cell.length_b   1.000
_cell.length_c   1.000
_cell.angle_alpha   90.00
_cell.angle_beta   90.00
_cell.angle_gamma   90.00
#
_symmetry.space_group_name_H-M   'P 1'
#
loop_
_entity.id
_entity.type
_entity.pdbx_description
1 polymer ?
#
loop_
_entity_poly.entity_id
_entity_poly.type
_entity_poly.pdbx_seq_one_letter_code
_entity_poly.pdbx_strand_id
1 'polypeptide(L)'
;MTRYYSITKSWLQEAGITVFLSLLLILGMIDDAFCEPQIQNEIRLKKMPSPRDEINLEKIPFKILFETFRDTNGRLNWEIYQINADGSNQVNLTQTPDLDEMYPHASPDGTKVCFVVDQGKGRTKVRSVYYMNIDGTERVKIAINARQPCWSPDGKKIAYLRGEYERYSTREYATSELVIYDMQTGRHKPHPNTSLHHIYAICWSPDRNWFFAAVHGGMEFSDAILAIEANGTGVFDMERWGVRGCRPDLSRDGKRMTWGETDWDLCVADIDLSGPEPKIYNVQKIVRCLLAAKVYHVDFSPDGKYIAFSFGPASGGQQVGGKASGWNICVTDLSGKWVKITTDGNHNKEPDWVPILSAESYEKEPQ
;
A
#
# COMPACT_ATOMS: atom_id res chain seq x y z
N MET A 1 52.16 -6.47 22.54
CA MET A 1 52.35 -5.53 21.42
C MET A 1 51.07 -5.53 20.60
N THR A 2 50.29 -4.49 20.73
CA THR A 2 49.31 -3.96 19.73
C THR A 2 48.23 -3.16 20.44
N ARG A 3 48.55 -1.97 20.85
CA ARG A 3 47.61 -0.88 21.06
C ARG A 3 48.23 0.30 20.29
N TYR A 4 47.53 0.74 19.25
CA TYR A 4 47.65 2.07 18.60
C TYR A 4 46.96 1.96 17.25
N TYR A 5 45.68 2.31 17.17
CA TYR A 5 44.99 2.85 16.01
C TYR A 5 43.49 3.03 16.33
N SER A 6 43.18 4.08 17.09
CA SER A 6 41.75 4.47 17.26
C SER A 6 41.56 5.92 17.77
N ILE A 7 42.43 6.84 17.42
CA ILE A 7 42.28 8.25 17.91
C ILE A 7 42.33 9.30 16.79
N THR A 8 42.36 8.95 15.54
CA THR A 8 42.54 9.96 14.45
C THR A 8 41.30 10.26 13.58
N LYS A 9 40.13 9.67 13.87
CA LYS A 9 38.89 9.97 13.10
C LYS A 9 37.89 10.92 13.75
N SER A 10 38.01 11.22 15.05
CA SER A 10 37.06 12.11 15.73
C SER A 10 37.38 13.60 15.59
N TRP A 11 38.63 13.98 15.34
CA TRP A 11 39.07 15.38 15.29
C TRP A 11 38.82 16.10 13.96
N LEU A 12 38.64 15.38 12.87
CA LEU A 12 38.40 15.97 11.56
C LEU A 12 36.91 16.30 11.29
N GLN A 13 36.00 15.71 12.04
CA GLN A 13 34.57 16.05 11.93
C GLN A 13 34.16 17.27 12.76
N GLU A 14 34.79 17.48 13.93
CA GLU A 14 34.51 18.68 14.76
C GLU A 14 35.13 19.96 14.19
N ALA A 15 36.32 19.84 13.54
CA ALA A 15 36.96 21.00 12.91
C ALA A 15 36.16 21.51 11.68
N GLY A 16 35.50 20.64 10.94
CA GLY A 16 34.67 21.01 9.78
C GLY A 16 33.41 21.75 10.14
N ILE A 17 32.78 21.38 11.24
CA ILE A 17 31.51 22.02 11.72
C ILE A 17 31.80 23.37 12.36
N THR A 18 32.93 23.53 13.05
CA THR A 18 33.32 24.79 13.71
C THR A 18 33.74 25.86 12.69
N VAL A 19 34.36 25.47 11.57
CA VAL A 19 34.71 26.42 10.50
C VAL A 19 33.46 26.86 9.73
N PHE A 20 32.46 25.99 9.56
CA PHE A 20 31.20 26.37 8.91
C PHE A 20 30.34 27.32 9.77
N LEU A 21 30.30 27.10 11.07
CA LEU A 21 29.63 28.01 12.01
C LEU A 21 30.36 29.36 12.19
N SER A 22 31.69 29.40 12.08
CA SER A 22 32.45 30.61 12.15
C SER A 22 32.35 31.47 10.86
N LEU A 23 32.16 30.85 9.70
CA LEU A 23 31.93 31.60 8.44
C LEU A 23 30.52 32.20 8.39
N LEU A 24 29.55 31.60 9.06
CA LEU A 24 28.17 32.14 9.20
C LEU A 24 28.09 33.32 10.20
N LEU A 25 29.01 33.41 11.15
CA LEU A 25 29.10 34.52 12.11
C LEU A 25 29.85 35.76 11.60
N ILE A 26 30.68 35.62 10.53
CA ILE A 26 31.39 36.73 9.91
C ILE A 26 30.57 37.43 8.81
N LEU A 27 29.52 36.79 8.30
CA LEU A 27 28.52 37.37 7.40
C LEU A 27 27.31 37.98 8.15
N GLY A 28 27.42 38.20 9.43
CA GLY A 28 26.40 38.79 10.32
C GLY A 28 26.11 40.27 10.09
N MET A 29 25.67 40.62 8.91
CA MET A 29 24.88 41.79 8.55
C MET A 29 23.93 41.47 7.39
N ILE A 30 23.08 40.49 7.56
CA ILE A 30 21.87 40.37 6.78
C ILE A 30 20.74 40.21 7.77
N ASP A 31 19.86 41.19 7.75
CA ASP A 31 18.69 41.31 8.63
C ASP A 31 17.97 39.96 8.79
N ASP A 32 17.84 39.48 10.04
CA ASP A 32 17.07 38.32 10.46
C ASP A 32 15.56 38.41 10.08
N ALA A 33 15.13 39.54 9.52
CA ALA A 33 13.75 39.75 9.09
C ALA A 33 13.40 39.18 7.69
N PHE A 34 14.40 38.78 6.87
CA PHE A 34 14.17 38.37 5.49
C PHE A 34 14.34 36.85 5.22
N CYS A 35 14.97 36.10 6.12
CA CYS A 35 15.31 34.70 5.87
C CYS A 35 14.21 33.70 6.27
N GLU A 36 13.50 33.96 7.39
CA GLU A 36 12.42 33.07 7.83
C GLU A 36 11.17 33.06 6.93
N PRO A 37 10.69 34.21 6.39
CA PRO A 37 9.52 34.19 5.51
C PRO A 37 9.76 33.54 4.16
N GLN A 38 11.00 33.60 3.65
CA GLN A 38 11.32 33.01 2.33
C GLN A 38 11.47 31.49 2.42
N ILE A 39 12.10 30.95 3.46
CA ILE A 39 12.20 29.51 3.69
C ILE A 39 10.82 28.91 3.97
N GLN A 40 9.99 29.58 4.78
CA GLN A 40 8.59 29.15 4.99
C GLN A 40 7.72 29.31 3.73
N ASN A 41 7.97 30.31 2.90
CA ASN A 41 7.28 30.45 1.61
C ASN A 41 7.78 29.44 0.56
N GLU A 42 9.07 29.10 0.53
CA GLU A 42 9.56 28.02 -0.35
C GLU A 42 9.10 26.66 0.11
N ILE A 43 8.99 26.38 1.41
CA ILE A 43 8.36 25.17 1.95
C ILE A 43 6.84 25.18 1.69
N ARG A 44 6.20 26.34 1.73
CA ARG A 44 4.78 26.51 1.38
C ARG A 44 4.52 26.39 -0.13
N LEU A 45 5.43 26.85 -0.98
CA LEU A 45 5.36 26.69 -2.44
C LEU A 45 5.70 25.28 -2.90
N LYS A 46 6.44 24.49 -2.07
CA LYS A 46 6.70 23.06 -2.27
C LYS A 46 5.59 22.14 -1.72
N LYS A 47 4.57 22.64 -1.04
CA LYS A 47 3.28 21.97 -0.96
C LYS A 47 2.69 22.04 -2.36
N MET A 48 2.91 20.97 -3.15
CA MET A 48 2.29 20.88 -4.47
C MET A 48 0.79 21.14 -4.33
N PRO A 49 0.26 22.23 -4.89
CA PRO A 49 -1.17 22.43 -4.90
C PRO A 49 -1.77 21.26 -5.67
N SER A 50 -2.66 20.50 -5.07
CA SER A 50 -3.55 19.66 -5.84
C SER A 50 -4.44 20.62 -6.63
N PRO A 51 -4.42 20.59 -7.95
CA PRO A 51 -5.38 21.35 -8.72
C PRO A 51 -6.74 20.65 -8.57
N ARG A 52 -7.54 21.07 -7.57
CA ARG A 52 -8.90 20.54 -7.33
C ARG A 52 -9.81 20.65 -8.55
N ASP A 53 -9.44 21.51 -9.50
CA ASP A 53 -10.29 21.87 -10.63
C ASP A 53 -10.12 20.96 -11.86
N GLU A 54 -9.28 19.92 -11.82
CA GLU A 54 -8.95 19.12 -13.01
C GLU A 54 -9.37 17.64 -12.94
N ILE A 55 -9.58 17.05 -11.76
CA ILE A 55 -10.18 15.72 -11.61
C ILE A 55 -11.60 15.88 -11.08
N ASN A 56 -12.58 15.50 -11.87
CA ASN A 56 -13.98 15.56 -11.43
C ASN A 56 -14.32 14.33 -10.60
N LEU A 57 -13.98 14.39 -9.30
CA LEU A 57 -14.15 13.29 -8.35
C LEU A 57 -15.61 12.89 -8.14
N GLU A 58 -16.56 13.83 -8.23
CA GLU A 58 -18.01 13.56 -8.09
C GLU A 58 -18.53 12.64 -9.20
N LYS A 59 -17.85 12.59 -10.34
CA LYS A 59 -18.22 11.71 -11.46
C LYS A 59 -17.59 10.32 -11.36
N ILE A 60 -16.72 10.08 -10.39
CA ILE A 60 -16.16 8.74 -10.15
C ILE A 60 -17.21 7.93 -9.40
N PRO A 61 -17.79 6.89 -10.01
CA PRO A 61 -18.91 6.17 -9.41
C PRO A 61 -18.48 5.17 -8.33
N PHE A 62 -17.18 5.03 -8.07
CA PHE A 62 -16.61 4.05 -7.17
C PHE A 62 -16.37 4.64 -5.79
N LYS A 63 -16.39 3.79 -4.77
CA LYS A 63 -16.00 4.13 -3.41
C LYS A 63 -14.58 3.62 -3.14
N ILE A 64 -13.98 4.10 -2.06
CA ILE A 64 -12.66 3.70 -1.60
C ILE A 64 -12.79 3.16 -0.17
N LEU A 65 -12.27 1.94 0.06
CA LEU A 65 -11.96 1.42 1.39
C LEU A 65 -10.61 1.95 1.83
N PHE A 66 -10.39 2.10 3.11
CA PHE A 66 -9.08 2.40 3.66
C PHE A 66 -9.01 2.07 5.15
N GLU A 67 -7.81 1.79 5.65
CA GLU A 67 -7.58 1.69 7.08
C GLU A 67 -7.31 3.06 7.69
N THR A 68 -7.80 3.28 8.91
CA THR A 68 -7.55 4.53 9.63
C THR A 68 -7.41 4.29 11.12
N PHE A 69 -6.41 4.93 11.75
CA PHE A 69 -6.24 4.91 13.18
C PHE A 69 -6.85 6.16 13.79
N ARG A 70 -7.94 5.98 14.53
CA ARG A 70 -8.70 7.06 15.17
C ARG A 70 -9.43 6.61 16.43
N ASP A 71 -10.07 7.55 17.10
CA ASP A 71 -10.94 7.23 18.24
C ASP A 71 -12.23 6.55 17.76
N THR A 72 -12.50 5.36 18.30
CA THR A 72 -13.73 4.61 18.10
C THR A 72 -14.35 4.35 19.47
N ASN A 73 -15.39 5.11 19.80
CA ASN A 73 -16.10 5.03 21.09
C ASN A 73 -15.19 5.15 22.32
N GLY A 74 -14.28 6.14 22.30
CA GLY A 74 -13.35 6.41 23.43
C GLY A 74 -12.08 5.55 23.41
N ARG A 75 -11.81 4.84 22.32
CA ARG A 75 -10.65 3.97 22.17
C ARG A 75 -9.95 4.17 20.83
N LEU A 76 -8.64 4.39 20.89
CA LEU A 76 -7.81 4.51 19.67
C LEU A 76 -7.47 3.14 19.13
N ASN A 77 -7.96 2.81 17.95
CA ASN A 77 -7.69 1.56 17.23
C ASN A 77 -7.71 1.78 15.71
N TRP A 78 -7.31 0.76 14.97
CA TRP A 78 -7.44 0.70 13.53
C TRP A 78 -8.81 0.20 13.15
N GLU A 79 -9.46 0.89 12.22
CA GLU A 79 -10.78 0.56 11.68
C GLU A 79 -10.76 0.68 10.16
N ILE A 80 -11.64 -0.06 9.49
CA ILE A 80 -11.85 0.03 8.05
C ILE A 80 -13.01 0.98 7.77
N TYR A 81 -12.73 1.97 6.96
CA TYR A 81 -13.70 2.96 6.50
C TYR A 81 -13.95 2.83 5.01
N GLN A 82 -15.12 3.28 4.59
CA GLN A 82 -15.49 3.50 3.20
C GLN A 82 -15.81 4.97 2.98
N ILE A 83 -15.40 5.50 1.84
CA ILE A 83 -15.59 6.91 1.46
C ILE A 83 -15.90 6.99 -0.04
N ASN A 84 -16.68 7.99 -0.47
CA ASN A 84 -16.81 8.30 -1.90
C ASN A 84 -15.49 8.87 -2.44
N ALA A 85 -15.26 8.76 -3.75
CA ALA A 85 -14.05 9.27 -4.38
C ALA A 85 -13.86 10.80 -4.21
N ASP A 86 -14.93 11.55 -3.97
CA ASP A 86 -14.91 12.99 -3.70
C ASP A 86 -14.64 13.35 -2.23
N GLY A 87 -14.47 12.36 -1.36
CA GLY A 87 -14.25 12.54 0.07
C GLY A 87 -15.51 12.65 0.91
N SER A 88 -16.68 12.55 0.31
CA SER A 88 -17.97 12.56 1.02
C SER A 88 -18.39 11.18 1.53
N ASN A 89 -19.42 11.13 2.38
CA ASN A 89 -20.06 9.90 2.87
C ASN A 89 -19.09 8.89 3.49
N GLN A 90 -18.22 9.35 4.37
CA GLN A 90 -17.31 8.50 5.12
C GLN A 90 -18.09 7.65 6.14
N VAL A 91 -17.93 6.32 6.08
CA VAL A 91 -18.61 5.35 6.94
C VAL A 91 -17.62 4.39 7.56
N ASN A 92 -17.68 4.17 8.88
CA ASN A 92 -16.95 3.09 9.57
C ASN A 92 -17.66 1.76 9.34
N LEU A 93 -16.98 0.79 8.71
CA LEU A 93 -17.55 -0.54 8.43
C LEU A 93 -17.33 -1.53 9.58
N THR A 94 -16.28 -1.35 10.37
CA THR A 94 -15.89 -2.35 11.38
C THR A 94 -16.44 -2.07 12.77
N GLN A 95 -16.35 -0.87 13.28
CA GLN A 95 -16.93 -0.40 14.54
C GLN A 95 -16.60 -1.28 15.75
N THR A 96 -15.38 -1.82 15.84
CA THR A 96 -14.95 -2.76 16.88
C THR A 96 -13.78 -2.22 17.70
N PRO A 97 -14.03 -1.42 18.74
CA PRO A 97 -12.97 -0.71 19.49
C PRO A 97 -11.96 -1.64 20.18
N ASP A 98 -12.22 -2.94 20.29
CA ASP A 98 -11.33 -3.93 20.91
C ASP A 98 -10.43 -4.67 19.92
N LEU A 99 -10.57 -4.41 18.63
CA LEU A 99 -9.80 -5.03 17.54
C LEU A 99 -9.10 -3.93 16.74
N ASP A 100 -8.02 -4.31 16.08
CA ASP A 100 -7.39 -3.49 15.04
C ASP A 100 -7.71 -4.14 13.68
N GLU A 101 -8.55 -3.51 12.86
CA GLU A 101 -8.89 -3.97 11.50
C GLU A 101 -8.15 -3.13 10.46
N MET A 102 -7.48 -3.82 9.56
CA MET A 102 -6.52 -3.20 8.65
C MET A 102 -6.46 -3.92 7.30
N TYR A 103 -5.81 -3.29 6.32
CA TYR A 103 -5.51 -3.86 5.02
C TYR A 103 -6.76 -4.41 4.32
N PRO A 104 -7.74 -3.54 4.01
CA PRO A 104 -8.96 -3.95 3.32
C PRO A 104 -8.68 -4.24 1.85
N HIS A 105 -9.40 -5.23 1.27
CA HIS A 105 -9.41 -5.50 -0.16
C HIS A 105 -10.84 -5.91 -0.58
N ALA A 106 -11.46 -5.12 -1.47
CA ALA A 106 -12.83 -5.32 -1.93
C ALA A 106 -12.94 -6.51 -2.88
N SER A 107 -14.05 -7.24 -2.80
CA SER A 107 -14.35 -8.26 -3.80
C SER A 107 -14.63 -7.65 -5.18
N PRO A 108 -14.34 -8.37 -6.28
CA PRO A 108 -14.53 -7.85 -7.65
C PRO A 108 -15.97 -7.42 -7.96
N ASP A 109 -16.94 -7.97 -7.24
CA ASP A 109 -18.36 -7.62 -7.34
C ASP A 109 -18.78 -6.51 -6.36
N GLY A 110 -17.86 -6.00 -5.53
CA GLY A 110 -18.12 -4.93 -4.57
C GLY A 110 -19.03 -5.32 -3.39
N THR A 111 -19.37 -6.61 -3.22
CA THR A 111 -20.31 -7.05 -2.18
C THR A 111 -19.64 -7.42 -0.86
N LYS A 112 -18.33 -7.70 -0.89
CA LYS A 112 -17.55 -8.14 0.27
C LYS A 112 -16.22 -7.41 0.38
N VAL A 113 -15.61 -7.52 1.56
CA VAL A 113 -14.24 -7.07 1.82
C VAL A 113 -13.50 -8.16 2.60
N CYS A 114 -12.28 -8.49 2.21
CA CYS A 114 -11.35 -9.26 3.03
C CYS A 114 -10.33 -8.31 3.69
N PHE A 115 -9.85 -8.67 4.88
CA PHE A 115 -9.06 -7.77 5.69
C PHE A 115 -8.28 -8.51 6.77
N VAL A 116 -7.41 -7.80 7.45
CA VAL A 116 -6.60 -8.30 8.55
C VAL A 116 -7.18 -7.81 9.87
N VAL A 117 -7.19 -8.68 10.88
CA VAL A 117 -7.56 -8.37 12.26
C VAL A 117 -6.40 -8.70 13.19
N ASP A 118 -5.97 -7.71 13.96
CA ASP A 118 -5.06 -7.91 15.09
C ASP A 118 -5.87 -7.95 16.39
N GLN A 119 -5.79 -9.05 17.12
CA GLN A 119 -6.46 -9.26 18.39
C GLN A 119 -5.49 -9.63 19.50
N GLY A 120 -5.76 -9.19 20.72
CA GLY A 120 -4.92 -9.47 21.90
C GLY A 120 -3.87 -8.40 22.18
N LYS A 121 -3.00 -8.65 23.16
CA LYS A 121 -1.97 -7.70 23.61
C LYS A 121 -0.62 -8.36 23.79
N GLY A 122 0.45 -7.63 23.51
CA GLY A 122 1.82 -8.08 23.74
C GLY A 122 2.11 -9.42 23.06
N ARG A 123 2.54 -10.42 23.85
CA ARG A 123 2.91 -11.75 23.33
C ARG A 123 1.72 -12.62 22.90
N THR A 124 0.50 -12.26 23.33
CA THR A 124 -0.73 -12.98 22.95
C THR A 124 -1.41 -12.34 21.76
N LYS A 125 -0.85 -11.29 21.16
CA LYS A 125 -1.38 -10.67 19.96
C LYS A 125 -1.30 -11.64 18.80
N VAL A 126 -2.42 -11.75 18.06
CA VAL A 126 -2.53 -12.65 16.90
C VAL A 126 -3.09 -11.85 15.73
N ARG A 127 -2.50 -12.03 14.56
CA ARG A 127 -2.98 -11.50 13.28
C ARG A 127 -3.75 -12.59 12.55
N SER A 128 -4.93 -12.24 12.06
CA SER A 128 -5.83 -13.18 11.36
C SER A 128 -6.40 -12.53 10.12
N VAL A 129 -6.75 -13.33 9.12
CA VAL A 129 -7.48 -12.90 7.93
C VAL A 129 -8.97 -13.20 8.09
N TYR A 130 -9.78 -12.23 7.71
CA TYR A 130 -11.23 -12.27 7.72
C TYR A 130 -11.79 -11.83 6.38
N TYR A 131 -13.05 -12.14 6.14
CA TYR A 131 -13.91 -11.41 5.21
C TYR A 131 -15.25 -11.08 5.86
N MET A 132 -15.97 -10.10 5.29
CA MET A 132 -17.31 -9.71 5.69
C MET A 132 -18.06 -9.14 4.49
N ASN A 133 -19.36 -8.92 4.62
CA ASN A 133 -20.12 -8.13 3.66
C ASN A 133 -19.66 -6.67 3.68
N ILE A 134 -19.84 -5.97 2.57
CA ILE A 134 -19.43 -4.56 2.42
C ILE A 134 -20.19 -3.60 3.37
N ASP A 135 -21.25 -4.03 3.97
CA ASP A 135 -22.01 -3.30 5.01
C ASP A 135 -21.50 -3.57 6.44
N GLY A 136 -20.43 -4.37 6.60
CA GLY A 136 -19.83 -4.74 7.89
C GLY A 136 -20.45 -5.96 8.56
N THR A 137 -21.46 -6.59 7.96
CA THR A 137 -22.14 -7.79 8.49
C THR A 137 -21.43 -9.08 8.10
N GLU A 138 -21.81 -10.20 8.69
CA GLU A 138 -21.36 -11.57 8.35
C GLU A 138 -19.85 -11.74 8.36
N ARG A 139 -19.19 -11.36 9.45
CA ARG A 139 -17.74 -11.55 9.60
C ARG A 139 -17.35 -13.01 9.74
N VAL A 140 -16.47 -13.46 8.90
CA VAL A 140 -15.93 -14.83 8.90
C VAL A 140 -14.41 -14.80 9.00
N LYS A 141 -13.87 -15.49 10.02
CA LYS A 141 -12.44 -15.72 10.14
C LYS A 141 -12.02 -16.83 9.19
N ILE A 142 -11.04 -16.55 8.32
CA ILE A 142 -10.49 -17.51 7.37
C ILE A 142 -9.29 -18.25 7.98
N ALA A 143 -8.32 -17.49 8.50
CA ALA A 143 -7.05 -18.06 8.94
C ALA A 143 -6.44 -17.27 10.11
N ILE A 144 -5.74 -17.99 10.98
CA ILE A 144 -4.93 -17.45 12.08
C ILE A 144 -3.47 -17.42 11.63
N ASN A 145 -2.68 -16.50 12.16
CA ASN A 145 -1.30 -16.23 11.75
C ASN A 145 -1.21 -16.01 10.23
N ALA A 146 -2.09 -15.17 9.72
CA ALA A 146 -2.27 -14.90 8.30
C ALA A 146 -2.40 -13.39 8.06
N ARG A 147 -2.02 -12.95 6.85
CA ARG A 147 -1.95 -11.53 6.51
C ARG A 147 -2.12 -11.29 5.02
N GLN A 148 -2.37 -10.02 4.67
CA GLN A 148 -2.40 -9.50 3.30
C GLN A 148 -3.28 -10.32 2.35
N PRO A 149 -4.58 -10.43 2.65
CA PRO A 149 -5.50 -11.13 1.76
C PRO A 149 -5.75 -10.34 0.49
N CYS A 150 -5.97 -11.04 -0.62
CA CYS A 150 -6.51 -10.46 -1.85
C CYS A 150 -7.53 -11.40 -2.49
N TRP A 151 -8.55 -10.84 -3.14
CA TRP A 151 -9.55 -11.61 -3.87
C TRP A 151 -9.00 -12.11 -5.21
N SER A 152 -9.45 -13.29 -5.62
CA SER A 152 -9.31 -13.70 -7.03
C SER A 152 -10.21 -12.82 -7.91
N PRO A 153 -9.83 -12.57 -9.18
CA PRO A 153 -10.60 -11.73 -10.09
C PRO A 153 -12.05 -12.20 -10.36
N ASP A 154 -12.33 -13.47 -10.12
CA ASP A 154 -13.69 -14.04 -10.23
C ASP A 154 -14.46 -14.03 -8.91
N GLY A 155 -13.90 -13.48 -7.83
CA GLY A 155 -14.52 -13.39 -6.51
C GLY A 155 -14.73 -14.73 -5.78
N LYS A 156 -14.22 -15.84 -6.32
CA LYS A 156 -14.47 -17.18 -5.78
C LYS A 156 -13.43 -17.64 -4.76
N LYS A 157 -12.31 -16.95 -4.67
CA LYS A 157 -11.18 -17.32 -3.81
C LYS A 157 -10.58 -16.10 -3.13
N ILE A 158 -9.93 -16.32 -1.99
CA ILE A 158 -9.09 -15.35 -1.32
C ILE A 158 -7.69 -15.96 -1.19
N ALA A 159 -6.68 -15.30 -1.75
CA ALA A 159 -5.30 -15.61 -1.47
C ALA A 159 -4.85 -14.85 -0.23
N TYR A 160 -3.98 -15.45 0.57
CA TYR A 160 -3.39 -14.81 1.74
C TYR A 160 -2.00 -15.37 2.03
N LEU A 161 -1.20 -14.65 2.80
CA LEU A 161 0.12 -15.07 3.23
C LEU A 161 0.08 -15.59 4.65
N ARG A 162 0.70 -16.74 4.90
CA ARG A 162 0.92 -17.26 6.25
C ARG A 162 2.09 -16.52 6.90
N GLY A 163 1.98 -16.20 8.20
CA GLY A 163 3.10 -15.64 8.97
C GLY A 163 4.26 -16.63 9.10
N GLU A 164 5.48 -16.12 8.99
CA GLU A 164 6.71 -16.91 9.11
C GLU A 164 6.90 -17.52 10.50
N TYR A 165 6.46 -16.80 11.53
CA TYR A 165 6.63 -17.20 12.92
C TYR A 165 5.28 -17.48 13.58
N GLU A 166 5.23 -18.42 14.52
CA GLU A 166 4.09 -18.65 15.42
C GLU A 166 3.72 -17.40 16.24
N ARG A 167 4.71 -16.55 16.55
CA ARG A 167 4.52 -15.29 17.27
C ARG A 167 4.12 -14.15 16.34
N TYR A 168 3.33 -13.22 16.89
CA TYR A 168 2.96 -11.99 16.20
C TYR A 168 4.19 -11.19 15.72
N SER A 169 4.11 -10.69 14.49
CA SER A 169 5.09 -9.79 13.88
C SER A 169 4.38 -8.67 13.14
N THR A 170 4.86 -7.44 13.27
CA THR A 170 4.41 -6.28 12.49
C THR A 170 5.08 -6.20 11.12
N ARG A 171 6.18 -6.93 10.90
CA ARG A 171 6.90 -6.92 9.63
C ARG A 171 6.04 -7.54 8.53
N GLU A 172 5.70 -6.79 7.49
CA GLU A 172 4.84 -7.24 6.41
C GLU A 172 5.41 -8.45 5.68
N TYR A 173 6.70 -8.44 5.45
CA TYR A 173 7.46 -9.49 4.77
C TYR A 173 7.75 -10.73 5.65
N ALA A 174 7.39 -10.74 6.93
CA ALA A 174 7.58 -11.95 7.76
C ALA A 174 6.51 -13.00 7.40
N THR A 175 6.65 -13.61 6.22
CA THR A 175 5.74 -14.57 5.60
C THR A 175 6.48 -15.82 5.12
N SER A 176 5.80 -16.95 5.12
CA SER A 176 6.40 -18.27 4.79
C SER A 176 5.67 -19.04 3.71
N GLU A 177 4.45 -18.66 3.34
CA GLU A 177 3.62 -19.45 2.43
C GLU A 177 2.51 -18.60 1.82
N LEU A 178 2.22 -18.81 0.55
CA LEU A 178 1.01 -18.32 -0.12
C LEU A 178 -0.06 -19.40 -0.09
N VAL A 179 -1.25 -19.07 0.40
CA VAL A 179 -2.38 -20.00 0.55
C VAL A 179 -3.62 -19.45 -0.13
N ILE A 180 -4.37 -20.29 -0.80
CA ILE A 180 -5.62 -19.97 -1.48
C ILE A 180 -6.78 -20.60 -0.72
N TYR A 181 -7.70 -19.76 -0.26
CA TYR A 181 -8.98 -20.16 0.37
C TYR A 181 -10.09 -20.15 -0.68
N ASP A 182 -10.82 -21.24 -0.78
CA ASP A 182 -11.95 -21.40 -1.70
C ASP A 182 -13.24 -21.06 -0.96
N MET A 183 -13.96 -20.04 -1.42
CA MET A 183 -15.14 -19.48 -0.78
C MET A 183 -16.31 -20.44 -0.78
N GLN A 184 -16.41 -21.32 -1.78
CA GLN A 184 -17.52 -22.28 -1.90
C GLN A 184 -17.34 -23.47 -0.96
N THR A 185 -16.12 -23.98 -0.87
CA THR A 185 -15.82 -25.23 -0.14
C THR A 185 -15.25 -25.01 1.26
N GLY A 186 -14.79 -23.79 1.56
CA GLY A 186 -14.09 -23.48 2.81
C GLY A 186 -12.70 -24.13 2.92
N ARG A 187 -12.17 -24.66 1.83
CA ARG A 187 -10.88 -25.36 1.83
C ARG A 187 -9.71 -24.43 1.57
N HIS A 188 -8.59 -24.73 2.23
CA HIS A 188 -7.32 -24.06 2.04
C HIS A 188 -6.43 -24.93 1.17
N LYS A 189 -5.80 -24.34 0.15
CA LYS A 189 -4.83 -24.97 -0.72
C LYS A 189 -3.53 -24.16 -0.71
N PRO A 190 -2.42 -24.72 -0.22
CA PRO A 190 -1.11 -24.10 -0.38
C PRO A 190 -0.75 -23.92 -1.86
N HIS A 191 0.00 -22.86 -2.15
CA HIS A 191 0.55 -22.62 -3.48
C HIS A 191 1.53 -23.75 -3.87
N PRO A 192 1.60 -24.17 -5.17
CA PRO A 192 2.52 -25.24 -5.60
C PRO A 192 4.01 -24.93 -5.31
N ASN A 193 4.40 -23.67 -5.40
CA ASN A 193 5.75 -23.26 -5.02
C ASN A 193 5.86 -23.08 -3.50
N THR A 194 6.40 -24.09 -2.83
CA THR A 194 6.57 -24.11 -1.37
C THR A 194 7.80 -23.35 -0.88
N SER A 195 8.60 -22.78 -1.78
CA SER A 195 9.76 -21.95 -1.43
C SER A 195 9.42 -20.47 -1.25
N LEU A 196 8.16 -20.08 -1.52
CA LEU A 196 7.73 -18.70 -1.37
C LEU A 196 7.81 -18.26 0.09
N HIS A 197 8.66 -17.28 0.38
CA HIS A 197 8.79 -16.67 1.70
C HIS A 197 9.23 -15.21 1.57
N HIS A 198 8.96 -14.42 2.60
CA HIS A 198 9.24 -13.00 2.67
C HIS A 198 8.60 -12.18 1.55
N ILE A 199 7.53 -12.71 0.95
CA ILE A 199 6.70 -11.95 0.01
C ILE A 199 5.61 -11.16 0.75
N TYR A 200 5.18 -10.05 0.17
CA TYR A 200 4.14 -9.20 0.73
C TYR A 200 3.44 -8.37 -0.36
N ALA A 201 2.33 -7.72 -0.03
CA ALA A 201 1.53 -6.92 -0.94
C ALA A 201 1.23 -7.68 -2.23
N ILE A 202 0.53 -8.82 -2.10
CA ILE A 202 0.15 -9.66 -3.23
C ILE A 202 -1.05 -9.07 -3.97
N CYS A 203 -1.00 -9.07 -5.29
CA CYS A 203 -2.17 -8.89 -6.13
C CYS A 203 -2.29 -10.02 -7.14
N TRP A 204 -3.52 -10.37 -7.53
CA TRP A 204 -3.80 -11.43 -8.50
C TRP A 204 -4.03 -10.83 -9.88
N SER A 205 -3.37 -11.36 -10.92
CA SER A 205 -3.59 -10.89 -12.29
C SER A 205 -5.02 -11.17 -12.77
N PRO A 206 -5.62 -10.31 -13.58
CA PRO A 206 -7.00 -10.48 -14.07
C PRO A 206 -7.23 -11.74 -14.86
N ASP A 207 -6.23 -12.26 -15.55
CA ASP A 207 -6.26 -13.54 -16.28
C ASP A 207 -6.12 -14.77 -15.36
N ARG A 208 -5.85 -14.56 -14.07
CA ARG A 208 -5.66 -15.56 -13.01
C ARG A 208 -4.43 -16.46 -13.18
N ASN A 209 -3.52 -16.10 -14.05
CA ASN A 209 -2.31 -16.90 -14.31
C ASN A 209 -1.14 -16.51 -13.40
N TRP A 210 -1.19 -15.31 -12.80
CA TRP A 210 -0.09 -14.73 -12.05
C TRP A 210 -0.53 -14.16 -10.71
N PHE A 211 0.38 -14.21 -9.75
CA PHE A 211 0.42 -13.28 -8.62
C PHE A 211 1.57 -12.30 -8.82
N PHE A 212 1.35 -11.04 -8.54
CA PHE A 212 2.43 -10.08 -8.37
C PHE A 212 2.59 -9.82 -6.87
N ALA A 213 3.85 -9.75 -6.42
CA ALA A 213 4.16 -9.56 -5.01
C ALA A 213 5.46 -8.79 -4.86
N ALA A 214 5.58 -8.00 -3.79
CA ALA A 214 6.88 -7.53 -3.34
C ALA A 214 7.59 -8.63 -2.52
N VAL A 215 8.92 -8.64 -2.54
CA VAL A 215 9.76 -9.49 -1.68
C VAL A 215 10.80 -8.63 -0.97
N HIS A 216 11.14 -8.99 0.28
CA HIS A 216 12.21 -8.36 1.03
C HIS A 216 13.06 -9.39 1.76
N GLY A 217 14.29 -9.57 1.31
CA GLY A 217 15.25 -10.49 1.92
C GLY A 217 14.83 -11.97 1.86
N GLY A 218 14.08 -12.38 0.83
CA GLY A 218 13.62 -13.75 0.63
C GLY A 218 13.94 -14.28 -0.77
N MET A 219 14.07 -15.60 -0.91
CA MET A 219 14.29 -16.27 -2.19
C MET A 219 15.47 -15.70 -3.01
N GLU A 220 16.54 -15.30 -2.31
CA GLU A 220 17.75 -14.68 -2.87
C GLU A 220 17.58 -13.25 -3.38
N PHE A 221 16.40 -12.61 -3.20
CA PHE A 221 16.18 -11.21 -3.51
C PHE A 221 16.34 -10.34 -2.26
N SER A 222 17.01 -9.18 -2.40
CA SER A 222 17.04 -8.16 -1.34
C SER A 222 15.71 -7.39 -1.27
N ASP A 223 15.31 -6.80 -2.40
CA ASP A 223 14.04 -6.12 -2.62
C ASP A 223 13.69 -6.23 -4.11
N ALA A 224 12.49 -6.73 -4.42
CA ALA A 224 12.02 -6.84 -5.80
C ALA A 224 10.49 -6.89 -5.87
N ILE A 225 9.95 -6.67 -7.06
CA ILE A 225 8.59 -7.08 -7.43
C ILE A 225 8.71 -8.32 -8.30
N LEU A 226 7.99 -9.36 -7.90
CA LEU A 226 8.01 -10.66 -8.55
C LEU A 226 6.67 -10.94 -9.23
N ALA A 227 6.71 -11.56 -10.41
CA ALA A 227 5.58 -12.30 -10.97
C ALA A 227 5.73 -13.78 -10.63
N ILE A 228 4.70 -14.37 -10.05
CA ILE A 228 4.66 -15.74 -9.53
C ILE A 228 3.56 -16.48 -10.30
N GLU A 229 3.84 -17.62 -10.90
CA GLU A 229 2.82 -18.44 -11.58
C GLU A 229 1.74 -18.87 -10.58
N ALA A 230 0.47 -18.58 -10.83
CA ALA A 230 -0.62 -18.90 -9.88
C ALA A 230 -0.85 -20.42 -9.69
N ASN A 231 -0.50 -21.26 -10.67
CA ASN A 231 -0.70 -22.69 -10.63
C ASN A 231 0.59 -23.50 -10.91
N GLY A 232 1.73 -22.83 -10.96
CA GLY A 232 3.05 -23.39 -11.21
C GLY A 232 4.04 -23.04 -10.11
N THR A 233 5.33 -23.19 -10.40
CA THR A 233 6.43 -22.88 -9.47
C THR A 233 7.32 -21.75 -9.99
N GLY A 234 7.04 -21.20 -11.17
CA GLY A 234 7.83 -20.14 -11.79
C GLY A 234 7.75 -18.84 -11.00
N VAL A 235 8.88 -18.17 -10.88
CA VAL A 235 9.04 -16.85 -10.26
C VAL A 235 9.94 -16.01 -11.16
N PHE A 236 9.48 -14.82 -11.51
CA PHE A 236 10.17 -13.92 -12.43
C PHE A 236 10.36 -12.56 -11.78
N ASP A 237 11.59 -12.07 -11.80
CA ASP A 237 11.93 -10.73 -11.31
C ASP A 237 11.54 -9.66 -12.34
N MET A 238 10.74 -8.70 -11.92
CA MET A 238 10.30 -7.60 -12.78
C MET A 238 11.35 -6.49 -12.91
N GLU A 239 12.44 -6.51 -12.12
CA GLU A 239 13.53 -5.54 -12.24
C GLU A 239 14.15 -5.51 -13.64
N ARG A 240 14.20 -6.64 -14.33
CA ARG A 240 14.69 -6.74 -15.71
C ARG A 240 13.90 -5.87 -16.71
N TRP A 241 12.68 -5.45 -16.34
CA TRP A 241 11.82 -4.53 -17.11
C TRP A 241 11.84 -3.12 -16.55
N GLY A 242 12.74 -2.82 -15.59
CA GLY A 242 12.85 -1.52 -14.94
C GLY A 242 11.84 -1.29 -13.79
N VAL A 243 11.18 -2.34 -13.30
CA VAL A 243 10.24 -2.25 -12.17
C VAL A 243 10.98 -2.49 -10.87
N ARG A 244 11.13 -1.45 -10.07
CA ARG A 244 11.81 -1.47 -8.77
C ARG A 244 10.91 -0.84 -7.72
N GLY A 245 10.76 -1.50 -6.58
CA GLY A 245 9.96 -0.99 -5.48
C GLY A 245 9.07 -2.04 -4.86
N CYS A 246 7.84 -1.67 -4.49
CA CYS A 246 6.93 -2.56 -3.79
C CYS A 246 5.47 -2.24 -4.09
N ARG A 247 4.57 -3.11 -3.59
CA ARG A 247 3.12 -2.96 -3.63
C ARG A 247 2.57 -2.78 -5.04
N PRO A 248 2.77 -3.81 -5.88
CA PRO A 248 2.21 -3.81 -7.23
C PRO A 248 0.70 -3.96 -7.21
N ASP A 249 0.05 -3.33 -8.19
CA ASP A 249 -1.33 -3.60 -8.55
C ASP A 249 -1.53 -3.59 -10.07
N LEU A 250 -2.58 -4.27 -10.56
CA LEU A 250 -2.89 -4.39 -11.97
C LEU A 250 -4.29 -3.84 -12.29
N SER A 251 -4.38 -3.14 -13.42
CA SER A 251 -5.68 -2.75 -13.95
C SER A 251 -6.52 -3.99 -14.32
N ARG A 252 -7.84 -3.91 -14.13
CA ARG A 252 -8.76 -5.05 -14.37
C ARG A 252 -8.74 -5.58 -15.80
N ASP A 253 -8.38 -4.75 -16.78
CA ASP A 253 -8.21 -5.18 -18.16
C ASP A 253 -6.90 -5.92 -18.42
N GLY A 254 -6.02 -6.04 -17.41
CA GLY A 254 -4.74 -6.72 -17.49
C GLY A 254 -3.70 -6.03 -18.37
N LYS A 255 -3.90 -4.73 -18.69
CA LYS A 255 -3.01 -4.01 -19.62
C LYS A 255 -2.05 -3.05 -18.95
N ARG A 256 -2.26 -2.73 -17.67
CA ARG A 256 -1.42 -1.80 -16.93
C ARG A 256 -1.08 -2.33 -15.55
N MET A 257 0.09 -1.91 -15.07
CA MET A 257 0.60 -2.16 -13.73
C MET A 257 0.95 -0.83 -13.06
N THR A 258 0.72 -0.73 -11.78
CA THR A 258 1.16 0.38 -10.93
C THR A 258 1.91 -0.14 -9.72
N TRP A 259 2.83 0.67 -9.17
CA TRP A 259 3.59 0.34 -7.95
C TRP A 259 4.19 1.59 -7.33
N GLY A 260 4.61 1.49 -6.05
CA GLY A 260 5.47 2.48 -5.41
C GLY A 260 6.94 2.16 -5.70
N GLU A 261 7.69 3.10 -6.28
CA GLU A 261 9.11 2.88 -6.56
C GLU A 261 10.01 3.06 -5.33
N THR A 262 11.26 2.63 -5.42
CA THR A 262 12.25 2.67 -4.32
C THR A 262 12.51 4.09 -3.79
N ASP A 263 12.39 5.10 -4.63
CA ASP A 263 12.43 6.52 -4.25
C ASP A 263 11.07 7.11 -3.86
N TRP A 264 10.08 6.24 -3.66
CA TRP A 264 8.73 6.56 -3.20
C TRP A 264 7.83 7.29 -4.19
N ASP A 265 8.18 7.24 -5.47
CA ASP A 265 7.33 7.75 -6.55
C ASP A 265 6.22 6.75 -6.90
N LEU A 266 5.11 7.24 -7.45
CA LEU A 266 4.09 6.38 -8.04
C LEU A 266 4.41 6.15 -9.51
N CYS A 267 4.54 4.88 -9.88
CA CYS A 267 4.84 4.44 -11.23
C CYS A 267 3.65 3.72 -11.88
N VAL A 268 3.58 3.84 -13.20
CA VAL A 268 2.65 3.11 -14.07
C VAL A 268 3.42 2.59 -15.28
N ALA A 269 3.03 1.42 -15.77
CA ALA A 269 3.56 0.84 -17.00
C ALA A 269 2.48 0.05 -17.73
N ASP A 270 2.71 -0.20 -19.02
CA ASP A 270 1.95 -1.20 -19.76
C ASP A 270 2.49 -2.60 -19.44
N ILE A 271 1.61 -3.59 -19.41
CA ILE A 271 1.95 -4.99 -19.16
C ILE A 271 1.32 -5.90 -20.20
N ASP A 272 2.08 -6.91 -20.64
CA ASP A 272 1.62 -8.00 -21.50
C ASP A 272 1.70 -9.32 -20.70
N LEU A 273 0.55 -9.92 -20.46
CA LEU A 273 0.37 -11.18 -19.73
C LEU A 273 0.20 -12.39 -20.68
N SER A 274 0.23 -12.19 -21.99
CA SER A 274 -0.09 -13.25 -22.98
C SER A 274 1.04 -14.25 -23.19
N GLY A 275 2.25 -13.92 -22.77
CA GLY A 275 3.44 -14.74 -22.94
C GLY A 275 3.69 -15.75 -21.81
N PRO A 276 4.75 -16.56 -21.92
CA PRO A 276 5.17 -17.50 -20.86
C PRO A 276 5.67 -16.79 -19.59
N GLU A 277 5.91 -15.52 -19.66
CA GLU A 277 6.27 -14.62 -18.57
C GLU A 277 5.70 -13.22 -18.84
N PRO A 278 5.30 -12.46 -17.80
CA PRO A 278 4.86 -11.08 -17.96
C PRO A 278 5.97 -10.20 -18.52
N LYS A 279 5.60 -9.29 -19.44
CA LYS A 279 6.50 -8.26 -19.98
C LYS A 279 5.97 -6.88 -19.64
N ILE A 280 6.86 -5.99 -19.23
CA ILE A 280 6.52 -4.62 -18.84
C ILE A 280 7.27 -3.64 -19.75
N TYR A 281 6.58 -2.60 -20.18
CA TYR A 281 7.11 -1.57 -21.05
C TYR A 281 6.45 -0.22 -20.77
N ASN A 282 6.99 0.86 -21.33
CA ASN A 282 6.48 2.22 -21.13
C ASN A 282 6.39 2.66 -19.66
N VAL A 283 7.41 2.32 -18.86
CA VAL A 283 7.48 2.69 -17.45
C VAL A 283 7.50 4.22 -17.29
N GLN A 284 6.60 4.76 -16.49
CA GLN A 284 6.46 6.18 -16.23
C GLN A 284 6.27 6.46 -14.73
N LYS A 285 6.93 7.52 -14.23
CA LYS A 285 6.66 8.09 -12.89
C LYS A 285 5.60 9.17 -13.02
N ILE A 286 4.39 8.91 -12.54
CA ILE A 286 3.25 9.84 -12.67
C ILE A 286 3.07 10.73 -11.44
N VAL A 287 3.43 10.29 -10.24
CA VAL A 287 3.51 11.15 -9.06
C VAL A 287 4.93 11.10 -8.51
N ARG A 288 5.61 12.24 -8.50
CA ARG A 288 6.96 12.36 -7.96
C ARG A 288 6.92 12.94 -6.56
N CYS A 289 7.57 12.27 -5.64
CA CYS A 289 7.68 12.72 -4.26
C CYS A 289 8.92 13.60 -4.05
N LEU A 290 8.78 14.61 -3.19
CA LEU A 290 9.91 15.36 -2.67
C LEU A 290 10.52 14.60 -1.49
N LEU A 291 11.77 14.90 -1.15
CA LEU A 291 12.61 14.19 -0.16
C LEU A 291 11.96 13.85 1.20
N ALA A 292 10.92 14.58 1.60
CA ALA A 292 10.25 14.40 2.90
C ALA A 292 8.90 13.67 2.81
N ALA A 293 8.49 13.23 1.62
CA ALA A 293 7.20 12.58 1.40
C ALA A 293 7.37 11.29 0.58
N LYS A 294 6.35 10.43 0.64
CA LYS A 294 6.31 9.19 -0.14
C LYS A 294 4.89 8.79 -0.50
N VAL A 295 4.78 8.10 -1.62
CA VAL A 295 3.64 7.30 -2.02
C VAL A 295 3.78 5.92 -1.38
N TYR A 296 2.67 5.37 -0.94
CA TYR A 296 2.62 4.04 -0.35
C TYR A 296 1.27 3.42 -0.65
N HIS A 297 1.22 2.13 -0.91
CA HIS A 297 0.04 1.41 -1.32
C HIS A 297 -0.74 2.09 -2.45
N VAL A 298 -0.81 1.46 -3.58
CA VAL A 298 -1.40 1.97 -4.82
C VAL A 298 -2.40 0.95 -5.35
N ASP A 299 -3.54 1.42 -5.88
CA ASP A 299 -4.59 0.55 -6.36
C ASP A 299 -5.36 1.19 -7.53
N PHE A 300 -5.56 0.44 -8.62
CA PHE A 300 -6.31 0.90 -9.78
C PHE A 300 -7.81 0.93 -9.54
N SER A 301 -8.47 2.01 -9.98
CA SER A 301 -9.93 2.02 -10.05
C SER A 301 -10.47 0.92 -10.96
N PRO A 302 -11.71 0.43 -10.72
CA PRO A 302 -12.31 -0.64 -11.50
C PRO A 302 -12.36 -0.41 -13.01
N ASP A 303 -12.43 0.84 -13.45
CA ASP A 303 -12.39 1.24 -14.87
C ASP A 303 -10.97 1.55 -15.38
N GLY A 304 -9.96 1.42 -14.52
CA GLY A 304 -8.55 1.64 -14.83
C GLY A 304 -8.17 3.09 -15.16
N LYS A 305 -9.01 4.08 -14.86
CA LYS A 305 -8.75 5.49 -15.19
C LYS A 305 -8.07 6.26 -14.07
N TYR A 306 -8.17 5.76 -12.84
CA TYR A 306 -7.65 6.42 -11.65
C TYR A 306 -6.82 5.45 -10.84
N ILE A 307 -5.97 5.99 -9.96
CA ILE A 307 -5.24 5.23 -8.95
C ILE A 307 -5.48 5.90 -7.60
N ALA A 308 -5.93 5.13 -6.61
CA ALA A 308 -5.93 5.53 -5.22
C ALA A 308 -4.55 5.19 -4.62
N PHE A 309 -4.06 6.04 -3.74
CA PHE A 309 -2.78 5.81 -3.07
C PHE A 309 -2.72 6.51 -1.71
N SER A 310 -1.88 5.98 -0.83
CA SER A 310 -1.53 6.63 0.42
C SER A 310 -0.38 7.60 0.20
N PHE A 311 -0.48 8.81 0.74
CA PHE A 311 0.56 9.83 0.64
C PHE A 311 0.81 10.48 1.99
N GLY A 312 2.06 10.54 2.42
CA GLY A 312 2.42 11.13 3.70
C GLY A 312 3.90 11.34 3.92
N PRO A 313 4.30 11.75 5.14
CA PRO A 313 5.70 11.95 5.50
C PRO A 313 6.53 10.68 5.31
N ALA A 314 7.78 10.83 4.87
CA ALA A 314 8.71 9.71 4.69
C ALA A 314 9.10 9.01 6.00
N SER A 315 8.86 9.65 7.15
CA SER A 315 9.07 9.07 8.48
C SER A 315 7.84 8.30 8.95
N GLY A 316 7.94 6.99 9.14
CA GLY A 316 6.87 6.14 9.68
C GLY A 316 5.83 5.67 8.64
N GLY A 317 4.85 4.92 9.09
CA GLY A 317 3.66 4.53 8.31
C GLY A 317 3.80 3.39 7.32
N GLN A 318 5.00 2.78 7.15
CA GLN A 318 5.25 1.82 6.07
C GLN A 318 4.69 0.42 6.29
N GLN A 319 4.25 0.07 7.47
CA GLN A 319 3.78 -1.29 7.78
C GLN A 319 2.29 -1.29 8.13
N VAL A 320 1.60 -2.37 7.81
CA VAL A 320 0.21 -2.59 8.22
C VAL A 320 0.12 -2.51 9.75
N GLY A 321 -0.76 -1.63 10.25
CA GLY A 321 -0.87 -1.31 11.68
C GLY A 321 0.22 -0.36 12.21
N GLY A 322 1.15 0.09 11.39
CA GLY A 322 2.10 1.15 11.76
C GLY A 322 1.45 2.53 11.75
N LYS A 323 1.63 3.29 12.85
CA LYS A 323 1.09 4.66 12.94
C LYS A 323 1.63 5.55 11.82
N ALA A 324 0.76 6.30 11.18
CA ALA A 324 0.99 7.05 9.95
C ALA A 324 0.50 8.49 10.05
N SER A 325 0.98 9.23 11.06
CA SER A 325 0.59 10.63 11.28
C SER A 325 0.85 11.50 10.04
N GLY A 326 -0.18 12.24 9.61
CA GLY A 326 -0.12 13.08 8.42
C GLY A 326 -0.30 12.35 7.08
N TRP A 327 -0.58 11.05 7.11
CA TRP A 327 -0.90 10.28 5.92
C TRP A 327 -2.36 10.46 5.49
N ASN A 328 -2.57 10.54 4.19
CA ASN A 328 -3.89 10.75 3.59
C ASN A 328 -4.08 9.81 2.41
N ILE A 329 -5.34 9.48 2.14
CA ILE A 329 -5.74 8.85 0.89
C ILE A 329 -5.81 9.93 -0.19
N CYS A 330 -5.24 9.62 -1.34
CA CYS A 330 -5.19 10.47 -2.52
C CYS A 330 -5.72 9.70 -3.74
N VAL A 331 -6.20 10.43 -4.73
CA VAL A 331 -6.58 9.90 -6.05
C VAL A 331 -5.82 10.65 -7.12
N THR A 332 -5.27 9.94 -8.09
CA THR A 332 -4.65 10.51 -9.29
C THR A 332 -5.32 9.98 -10.54
N ASP A 333 -5.35 10.79 -11.60
CA ASP A 333 -5.52 10.32 -12.96
C ASP A 333 -4.17 9.84 -13.52
N LEU A 334 -4.17 9.25 -14.69
CA LEU A 334 -2.94 8.75 -15.30
C LEU A 334 -2.06 9.87 -15.90
N SER A 335 -2.48 11.11 -15.84
CA SER A 335 -1.68 12.28 -16.26
C SER A 335 -0.73 12.77 -15.15
N GLY A 336 -0.87 12.23 -13.94
CA GLY A 336 -0.09 12.64 -12.78
C GLY A 336 -0.71 13.78 -11.97
N LYS A 337 -1.89 14.25 -12.32
CA LYS A 337 -2.68 15.14 -11.47
C LYS A 337 -3.28 14.33 -10.33
N TRP A 338 -3.28 14.87 -9.12
CA TRP A 338 -3.79 14.15 -7.95
C TRP A 338 -4.40 15.07 -6.91
N VAL A 339 -5.27 14.52 -6.08
CA VAL A 339 -5.99 15.23 -5.04
C VAL A 339 -6.08 14.39 -3.78
N LYS A 340 -6.01 15.05 -2.60
CA LYS A 340 -6.25 14.40 -1.31
C LYS A 340 -7.74 14.21 -1.09
N ILE A 341 -8.14 13.00 -0.75
CA ILE A 341 -9.52 12.63 -0.43
C ILE A 341 -9.78 12.77 1.08
N THR A 342 -8.81 12.36 1.91
CA THR A 342 -8.90 12.53 3.37
C THR A 342 -8.03 13.70 3.81
N THR A 343 -8.55 14.53 4.74
CA THR A 343 -7.85 15.70 5.30
C THR A 343 -8.16 15.89 6.79
N ASP A 344 -8.61 14.82 7.45
CA ASP A 344 -9.11 14.83 8.83
C ASP A 344 -8.00 14.75 9.90
N GLY A 345 -6.74 14.62 9.48
CA GLY A 345 -5.58 14.55 10.38
C GLY A 345 -5.37 13.18 11.02
N ASN A 346 -6.22 12.19 10.72
CA ASN A 346 -6.04 10.81 11.16
C ASN A 346 -4.93 10.10 10.36
N HIS A 347 -4.71 8.82 10.67
CA HIS A 347 -3.70 7.99 10.01
C HIS A 347 -4.37 7.18 8.89
N ASN A 348 -4.58 7.77 7.72
CA ASN A 348 -5.34 7.16 6.64
C ASN A 348 -4.41 6.52 5.61
N LYS A 349 -4.51 5.20 5.41
CA LYS A 349 -3.68 4.45 4.44
C LYS A 349 -4.36 3.18 3.94
N GLU A 350 -3.66 2.42 3.10
CA GLU A 350 -4.09 1.17 2.48
C GLU A 350 -5.44 1.34 1.74
N PRO A 351 -5.52 2.23 0.72
CA PRO A 351 -6.73 2.37 -0.08
C PRO A 351 -6.95 1.15 -0.96
N ASP A 352 -8.24 0.85 -1.21
CA ASP A 352 -8.69 -0.14 -2.18
C ASP A 352 -10.04 0.29 -2.78
N TRP A 353 -10.23 0.13 -4.08
CA TRP A 353 -11.45 0.57 -4.75
C TRP A 353 -12.58 -0.45 -4.65
N VAL A 354 -13.76 0.04 -4.32
CA VAL A 354 -15.00 -0.75 -4.32
C VAL A 354 -15.73 -0.54 -5.63
N PRO A 355 -15.90 -1.58 -6.47
CA PRO A 355 -16.75 -1.48 -7.64
C PRO A 355 -18.20 -1.26 -7.24
N ILE A 356 -18.91 -0.42 -8.00
CA ILE A 356 -20.36 -0.35 -7.89
C ILE A 356 -20.93 -1.30 -8.93
N LEU A 357 -21.77 -2.22 -8.48
CA LEU A 357 -22.57 -3.02 -9.39
C LEU A 357 -23.53 -2.08 -10.14
N SER A 358 -23.38 -1.92 -11.43
CA SER A 358 -24.43 -1.37 -12.26
C SER A 358 -25.60 -2.35 -12.26
N ALA A 359 -26.82 -1.88 -12.12
CA ALA A 359 -28.03 -2.72 -12.16
C ALA A 359 -28.10 -3.60 -13.44
N GLU A 360 -27.31 -3.28 -14.46
CA GLU A 360 -27.22 -4.03 -15.73
C GLU A 360 -26.42 -5.35 -15.65
N SER A 361 -25.65 -5.59 -14.57
CA SER A 361 -24.87 -6.84 -14.44
C SER A 361 -25.70 -8.04 -13.94
N TYR A 362 -26.92 -7.83 -13.47
CA TYR A 362 -27.83 -8.91 -13.02
C TYR A 362 -28.60 -9.61 -14.14
N GLU A 363 -28.59 -9.08 -15.37
CA GLU A 363 -29.40 -9.65 -16.49
C GLU A 363 -28.66 -10.62 -17.42
N LYS A 364 -27.40 -10.99 -17.14
CA LYS A 364 -26.62 -11.88 -18.01
C LYS A 364 -26.04 -13.08 -17.28
N GLU A 365 -26.86 -13.90 -16.65
CA GLU A 365 -26.61 -15.34 -16.58
C GLU A 365 -27.50 -16.03 -17.62
N PRO A 366 -26.95 -16.69 -18.66
CA PRO A 366 -27.75 -17.59 -19.49
C PRO A 366 -28.11 -18.83 -18.65
N GLN A 367 -29.38 -19.17 -18.69
CA GLN A 367 -29.95 -20.41 -18.15
C GLN A 367 -29.30 -21.66 -18.75
#